data_88c111fd0ca746790217f83c75bfa86b
#
_entry.id   88c111fd0ca746790217f83c75bfa86b
#
_cell.length_a   1.000
_cell.length_b   1.000
_cell.length_c   1.000
_cell.angle_alpha   90.00
_cell.angle_beta   90.00
_cell.angle_gamma   90.00
#
_symmetry.space_group_name_H-M   'P 1'
#
loop_
_entity.id
_entity.type
_entity.pdbx_description
1 polymer ?
#
loop_
_entity_poly.entity_id
_entity_poly.type
_entity_poly.pdbx_seq_one_letter_code
_entity_poly.pdbx_strand_id
1 'polypeptide(L)'
;IFQTFKGAENAVMNEIDKVKNGSFSEEYLQSIKLTIIKDHETGLENSSNRLNYGLDMILNDRKWEEIIDYPNLVQRITKDEIVEVANKYFNENYLVYKSKIGFPKKDKVEKPPYKPVKPKNSEKVSEYAKRLEKIPSGKISIDYLDFDKDTEYEELIDNFHFYHNSNPINSIFSLSLEWGIGNNENNKLSYAAQLGGMIGSEKFNFNEFKEELQKIGATVDFFNSGNYTGLNIRGFDKYFDQTINLAGDFLKTIKVRKEDKKKLKKLIQGSIIERKFEGRETSAKSDALKEYAIWGEQSAYLTRPTVKEVKKMSSEFLINQIKDAVGVETNVFYTGTTSKETVKALVKKNFIISKNLRDSNSPYVWD
;
A
#
# COMPACT_ATOMS: atom_id res chain seq x y z
N ILE A 1 16.94 -15.00 -1.14
CA ILE A 1 16.69 -16.40 -1.58
C ILE A 1 17.57 -17.39 -0.79
N PHE A 2 18.52 -16.91 0.00
CA PHE A 2 19.41 -17.77 0.80
C PHE A 2 19.26 -17.58 2.31
N GLN A 3 18.10 -17.13 2.77
CA GLN A 3 17.82 -17.07 4.20
C GLN A 3 17.49 -18.49 4.69
N THR A 4 18.24 -18.98 5.66
CA THR A 4 17.94 -20.25 6.33
C THR A 4 16.88 -20.04 7.39
N PHE A 5 16.12 -21.09 7.74
CA PHE A 5 15.14 -21.03 8.84
C PHE A 5 15.80 -20.57 10.15
N LYS A 6 16.98 -21.08 10.46
CA LYS A 6 17.73 -20.67 11.66
C LYS A 6 18.16 -19.19 11.58
N GLY A 7 18.59 -18.72 10.39
CA GLY A 7 18.94 -17.32 10.20
C GLY A 7 17.76 -16.37 10.36
N ALA A 8 16.57 -16.77 9.88
CA ALA A 8 15.35 -16.01 10.07
C ALA A 8 14.91 -15.98 11.55
N GLU A 9 14.94 -17.14 12.22
CA GLU A 9 14.66 -17.27 13.64
C GLU A 9 15.58 -16.40 14.49
N ASN A 10 16.90 -16.49 14.27
CA ASN A 10 17.86 -15.68 14.99
C ASN A 10 17.64 -14.16 14.75
N ALA A 11 17.30 -13.75 13.53
CA ALA A 11 17.03 -12.35 13.24
C ALA A 11 15.83 -11.83 14.04
N VAL A 12 14.73 -12.61 14.11
CA VAL A 12 13.54 -12.25 14.90
C VAL A 12 13.89 -12.18 16.38
N MET A 13 14.58 -13.20 16.93
CA MET A 13 14.97 -13.23 18.33
C MET A 13 15.88 -12.06 18.71
N ASN A 14 16.82 -11.69 17.85
CA ASN A 14 17.67 -10.53 18.09
C ASN A 14 16.88 -9.22 18.16
N GLU A 15 15.84 -9.04 17.35
CA GLU A 15 14.98 -7.85 17.44
C GLU A 15 14.14 -7.86 18.71
N ILE A 16 13.61 -9.02 19.13
CA ILE A 16 12.92 -9.17 20.43
C ILE A 16 13.84 -8.80 21.59
N ASP A 17 15.09 -9.27 21.58
CA ASP A 17 16.08 -8.96 22.61
C ASP A 17 16.39 -7.46 22.67
N LYS A 18 16.45 -6.77 21.53
CA LYS A 18 16.61 -5.31 21.49
C LYS A 18 15.44 -4.62 22.20
N VAL A 19 14.21 -5.06 21.96
CA VAL A 19 13.02 -4.49 22.62
C VAL A 19 13.07 -4.76 24.12
N LYS A 20 13.37 -5.98 24.54
CA LYS A 20 13.48 -6.37 25.95
C LYS A 20 14.56 -5.58 26.71
N ASN A 21 15.63 -5.22 26.03
CA ASN A 21 16.75 -4.44 26.61
C ASN A 21 16.58 -2.92 26.41
N GLY A 22 15.48 -2.46 25.85
CA GLY A 22 15.25 -1.05 25.54
C GLY A 22 16.23 -0.46 24.53
N SER A 23 16.81 -1.29 23.64
CA SER A 23 17.80 -0.89 22.65
C SER A 23 17.15 -0.26 21.41
N PHE A 24 16.28 0.72 21.63
CA PHE A 24 15.64 1.55 20.62
C PHE A 24 15.53 3.00 21.11
N SER A 25 15.49 3.96 20.19
CA SER A 25 15.45 5.38 20.56
C SER A 25 14.01 5.85 20.85
N GLU A 26 13.86 6.93 21.63
CA GLU A 26 12.59 7.61 21.83
C GLU A 26 12.02 8.13 20.50
N GLU A 27 12.88 8.63 19.62
CA GLU A 27 12.48 9.10 18.29
C GLU A 27 11.84 7.97 17.47
N TYR A 28 12.42 6.77 17.51
CA TYR A 28 11.85 5.58 16.86
C TYR A 28 10.49 5.19 17.48
N LEU A 29 10.37 5.23 18.81
CA LEU A 29 9.10 4.99 19.48
C LEU A 29 8.04 6.01 19.06
N GLN A 30 8.37 7.31 18.99
CA GLN A 30 7.45 8.33 18.55
C GLN A 30 7.01 8.12 17.10
N SER A 31 7.90 7.70 16.21
CA SER A 31 7.57 7.42 14.82
C SER A 31 6.58 6.25 14.67
N ILE A 32 6.72 5.21 15.50
CA ILE A 32 5.78 4.09 15.55
C ILE A 32 4.41 4.56 16.06
N LYS A 33 4.37 5.36 17.13
CA LYS A 33 3.12 5.94 17.64
C LYS A 33 2.39 6.75 16.58
N LEU A 34 3.09 7.60 15.84
CA LEU A 34 2.51 8.37 14.73
C LEU A 34 1.91 7.45 13.65
N THR A 35 2.60 6.35 13.32
CA THR A 35 2.10 5.38 12.34
C THR A 35 0.80 4.73 12.83
N ILE A 36 0.77 4.25 14.08
CA ILE A 36 -0.42 3.63 14.67
C ILE A 36 -1.61 4.59 14.70
N ILE A 37 -1.37 5.86 15.11
CA ILE A 37 -2.42 6.88 15.17
C ILE A 37 -2.94 7.20 13.76
N LYS A 38 -2.05 7.39 12.79
CA LYS A 38 -2.44 7.61 11.40
C LYS A 38 -3.30 6.46 10.86
N ASP A 39 -2.89 5.22 11.11
CA ASP A 39 -3.61 4.05 10.62
C ASP A 39 -5.00 3.93 11.27
N HIS A 40 -5.11 4.28 12.56
CA HIS A 40 -6.39 4.34 13.26
C HIS A 40 -7.32 5.41 12.68
N GLU A 41 -6.85 6.66 12.54
CA GLU A 41 -7.64 7.75 11.98
C GLU A 41 -8.04 7.48 10.53
N THR A 42 -7.11 6.98 9.71
CA THR A 42 -7.39 6.51 8.35
C THR A 42 -8.43 5.40 8.32
N GLY A 43 -8.35 4.46 9.27
CA GLY A 43 -9.34 3.39 9.40
C GLY A 43 -10.74 3.92 9.64
N LEU A 44 -10.88 5.03 10.38
CA LEU A 44 -12.17 5.67 10.65
C LEU A 44 -12.79 6.37 9.41
N GLU A 45 -12.05 6.64 8.35
CA GLU A 45 -12.58 7.15 7.09
C GLU A 45 -13.51 6.11 6.43
N ASN A 46 -13.23 4.83 6.61
CA ASN A 46 -13.99 3.76 6.00
C ASN A 46 -15.23 3.38 6.82
N SER A 47 -16.41 3.41 6.20
CA SER A 47 -17.68 3.08 6.86
C SER A 47 -17.75 1.64 7.39
N SER A 48 -17.15 0.68 6.68
CA SER A 48 -17.10 -0.72 7.11
C SER A 48 -16.22 -0.89 8.35
N ASN A 49 -15.12 -0.13 8.46
CA ASN A 49 -14.29 -0.15 9.67
C ASN A 49 -15.02 0.47 10.85
N ARG A 50 -15.76 1.58 10.65
CA ARG A 50 -16.60 2.16 11.72
C ARG A 50 -17.66 1.17 12.20
N LEU A 51 -18.28 0.43 11.28
CA LEU A 51 -19.21 -0.65 11.64
C LEU A 51 -18.51 -1.75 12.44
N ASN A 52 -17.32 -2.17 12.04
CA ASN A 52 -16.54 -3.19 12.74
C ASN A 52 -16.12 -2.74 14.14
N TYR A 53 -15.75 -1.47 14.33
CA TYR A 53 -15.52 -0.91 15.66
C TYR A 53 -16.79 -0.95 16.53
N GLY A 54 -17.94 -0.59 15.98
CA GLY A 54 -19.22 -0.73 16.69
C GLY A 54 -19.55 -2.19 17.05
N LEU A 55 -19.23 -3.13 16.17
CA LEU A 55 -19.41 -4.56 16.43
C LEU A 55 -18.44 -5.04 17.53
N ASP A 56 -17.18 -4.64 17.48
CA ASP A 56 -16.16 -4.97 18.50
C ASP A 56 -16.56 -4.47 19.90
N MET A 57 -17.14 -3.27 19.97
CA MET A 57 -17.68 -2.73 21.22
C MET A 57 -18.74 -3.65 21.82
N ILE A 58 -19.70 -4.10 21.01
CA ILE A 58 -20.80 -4.96 21.48
C ILE A 58 -20.27 -6.33 21.89
N LEU A 59 -19.37 -6.92 21.11
CA LEU A 59 -18.84 -8.26 21.34
C LEU A 59 -17.89 -8.34 22.54
N ASN A 60 -17.13 -7.27 22.80
CA ASN A 60 -16.09 -7.23 23.81
C ASN A 60 -16.42 -6.30 25.01
N ASP A 61 -17.68 -5.83 25.09
CA ASP A 61 -18.17 -4.92 26.15
C ASP A 61 -17.27 -3.68 26.32
N ARG A 62 -16.82 -3.09 25.20
CA ARG A 62 -15.98 -1.91 25.18
C ARG A 62 -16.81 -0.65 25.05
N LYS A 63 -16.27 0.48 25.53
CA LYS A 63 -16.92 1.78 25.42
C LYS A 63 -16.46 2.54 24.17
N TRP A 64 -17.34 3.34 23.60
CA TRP A 64 -17.01 4.16 22.43
C TRP A 64 -15.89 5.17 22.73
N GLU A 65 -15.87 5.68 23.94
CA GLU A 65 -14.83 6.60 24.40
C GLU A 65 -13.42 5.98 24.32
N GLU A 66 -13.28 4.66 24.49
CA GLU A 66 -12.00 3.97 24.36
C GLU A 66 -11.49 3.97 22.92
N ILE A 67 -12.39 3.93 21.94
CA ILE A 67 -12.01 3.99 20.52
C ILE A 67 -11.60 5.42 20.16
N ILE A 68 -12.34 6.43 20.64
CA ILE A 68 -12.02 7.84 20.38
C ILE A 68 -10.73 8.26 21.09
N ASP A 69 -10.50 7.79 22.34
CA ASP A 69 -9.30 8.11 23.13
C ASP A 69 -8.06 7.27 22.72
N TYR A 70 -8.22 6.32 21.80
CA TYR A 70 -7.13 5.42 21.39
C TYR A 70 -5.84 6.16 20.96
N PRO A 71 -5.89 7.26 20.15
CA PRO A 71 -4.71 8.04 19.83
C PRO A 71 -3.98 8.59 21.07
N ASN A 72 -4.74 9.07 22.07
CA ASN A 72 -4.17 9.57 23.32
C ASN A 72 -3.57 8.44 24.17
N LEU A 73 -4.21 7.27 24.20
CA LEU A 73 -3.66 6.10 24.88
C LEU A 73 -2.32 5.69 24.26
N VAL A 74 -2.24 5.64 22.93
CA VAL A 74 -0.99 5.34 22.22
C VAL A 74 0.10 6.37 22.55
N GLN A 75 -0.25 7.68 22.62
CA GLN A 75 0.72 8.73 22.95
C GLN A 75 1.31 8.59 24.35
N ARG A 76 0.54 8.12 25.32
CA ARG A 76 0.97 7.98 26.72
C ARG A 76 1.91 6.81 26.96
N ILE A 77 1.92 5.80 26.08
CA ILE A 77 2.80 4.61 26.24
C ILE A 77 4.26 5.05 26.33
N THR A 78 4.94 4.58 27.35
CA THR A 78 6.36 4.88 27.60
C THR A 78 7.26 3.74 27.11
N LYS A 79 8.53 4.04 26.94
CA LYS A 79 9.54 3.05 26.60
C LYS A 79 9.65 1.96 27.68
N ASP A 80 9.60 2.36 28.95
CA ASP A 80 9.72 1.43 30.08
C ASP A 80 8.55 0.45 30.13
N GLU A 81 7.32 0.90 29.85
CA GLU A 81 6.14 0.02 29.75
C GLU A 81 6.30 -1.01 28.62
N ILE A 82 6.85 -0.61 27.46
CA ILE A 82 7.12 -1.54 26.35
C ILE A 82 8.15 -2.59 26.79
N VAL A 83 9.24 -2.17 27.45
CA VAL A 83 10.27 -3.07 27.94
C VAL A 83 9.70 -4.05 29.00
N GLU A 84 8.87 -3.56 29.90
CA GLU A 84 8.19 -4.39 30.91
C GLU A 84 7.31 -5.46 30.24
N VAL A 85 6.44 -5.03 29.31
CA VAL A 85 5.55 -5.93 28.57
C VAL A 85 6.34 -6.94 27.75
N ALA A 86 7.41 -6.52 27.08
CA ALA A 86 8.25 -7.42 26.29
C ALA A 86 8.92 -8.48 27.17
N ASN A 87 9.45 -8.12 28.33
CA ASN A 87 10.04 -9.07 29.28
C ASN A 87 9.00 -10.02 29.90
N LYS A 88 7.76 -9.57 30.06
CA LYS A 88 6.66 -10.40 30.58
C LYS A 88 6.21 -11.45 29.58
N TYR A 89 6.08 -11.10 28.31
CA TYR A 89 5.42 -11.95 27.31
C TYR A 89 6.38 -12.67 26.37
N PHE A 90 7.54 -12.11 26.03
CA PHE A 90 8.55 -12.75 25.17
C PHE A 90 9.58 -13.50 26.01
N ASN A 91 9.28 -14.73 26.38
CA ASN A 91 10.14 -15.62 27.16
C ASN A 91 10.53 -16.85 26.32
N GLU A 92 11.16 -17.85 26.95
CA GLU A 92 11.62 -19.11 26.32
C GLU A 92 10.47 -20.00 25.82
N ASN A 93 9.23 -19.72 26.22
CA ASN A 93 8.07 -20.54 25.84
C ASN A 93 7.42 -20.02 24.56
N TYR A 94 8.07 -20.29 23.42
CA TYR A 94 7.58 -19.89 22.09
C TYR A 94 7.53 -21.08 21.12
N LEU A 95 6.70 -20.97 20.08
CA LEU A 95 6.55 -21.97 19.03
C LEU A 95 7.11 -21.45 17.70
N VAL A 96 7.98 -22.24 17.06
CA VAL A 96 8.46 -21.95 15.71
C VAL A 96 7.82 -22.88 14.71
N TYR A 97 7.00 -22.33 13.82
CA TYR A 97 6.40 -23.08 12.72
C TYR A 97 7.24 -22.92 11.43
N LYS A 98 7.73 -24.04 10.88
CA LYS A 98 8.60 -24.05 9.69
C LYS A 98 7.88 -24.72 8.52
N SER A 99 7.50 -23.95 7.50
CA SER A 99 6.95 -24.49 6.25
C SER A 99 8.07 -24.80 5.26
N LYS A 100 8.10 -25.99 4.75
CA LYS A 100 9.10 -26.48 3.77
C LYS A 100 8.41 -26.95 2.51
N ILE A 101 9.01 -26.62 1.36
CA ILE A 101 8.61 -27.24 0.08
C ILE A 101 9.10 -28.69 0.06
N GLY A 102 8.22 -29.62 -0.20
CA GLY A 102 8.57 -31.04 -0.29
C GLY A 102 7.33 -31.94 -0.26
N PHE A 103 7.59 -33.24 -0.22
CA PHE A 103 6.55 -34.24 -0.03
C PHE A 103 6.51 -34.61 1.46
N PRO A 104 5.56 -34.12 2.24
CA PRO A 104 5.46 -34.50 3.65
C PRO A 104 5.12 -35.98 3.76
N LYS A 105 5.75 -36.68 4.70
CA LYS A 105 5.21 -37.96 5.16
C LYS A 105 3.83 -37.66 5.71
N LYS A 106 2.80 -38.19 5.06
CA LYS A 106 1.43 -38.07 5.55
C LYS A 106 1.28 -39.03 6.72
N ASP A 107 1.39 -38.52 7.92
CA ASP A 107 0.86 -39.21 9.07
C ASP A 107 -0.65 -39.33 8.88
N LYS A 108 -1.17 -40.54 8.94
CA LYS A 108 -2.62 -40.76 8.89
C LYS A 108 -3.20 -40.20 10.19
N VAL A 109 -3.73 -38.99 10.12
CA VAL A 109 -4.57 -38.50 11.20
C VAL A 109 -5.83 -39.36 11.21
N GLU A 110 -6.12 -39.99 12.32
CA GLU A 110 -7.38 -40.72 12.51
C GLU A 110 -8.53 -39.73 12.27
N LYS A 111 -9.41 -40.14 11.35
CA LYS A 111 -10.61 -39.31 11.12
C LYS A 111 -11.47 -39.36 12.38
N PRO A 112 -11.93 -38.22 12.88
CA PRO A 112 -12.85 -38.20 13.99
C PRO A 112 -14.06 -39.12 13.71
N PRO A 113 -14.56 -39.88 14.70
CA PRO A 113 -15.62 -40.85 14.52
C PRO A 113 -17.02 -40.25 14.29
N TYR A 114 -17.11 -38.98 13.89
CA TYR A 114 -18.39 -38.36 13.60
C TYR A 114 -18.75 -38.46 12.12
N LYS A 115 -20.02 -38.69 11.84
CA LYS A 115 -20.58 -38.55 10.50
C LYS A 115 -21.04 -37.13 10.28
N PRO A 116 -20.77 -36.50 9.10
CA PRO A 116 -21.33 -35.19 8.82
C PRO A 116 -22.84 -35.18 9.02
N VAL A 117 -23.31 -34.34 9.90
CA VAL A 117 -24.76 -34.16 10.10
C VAL A 117 -25.26 -33.28 8.97
N LYS A 118 -26.12 -33.81 8.11
CA LYS A 118 -26.84 -33.01 7.15
C LYS A 118 -27.77 -32.04 7.91
N PRO A 119 -27.67 -30.72 7.66
CA PRO A 119 -28.56 -29.78 8.29
C PRO A 119 -30.02 -30.17 8.03
N LYS A 120 -30.79 -30.43 9.07
CA LYS A 120 -32.23 -30.60 8.95
C LYS A 120 -32.83 -29.21 8.72
N ASN A 121 -33.67 -29.09 7.71
CA ASN A 121 -34.37 -27.82 7.40
C ASN A 121 -33.47 -26.68 6.88
N SER A 122 -32.56 -26.98 5.95
CA SER A 122 -31.74 -25.96 5.26
C SER A 122 -32.57 -24.86 4.60
N GLU A 123 -33.84 -25.16 4.26
CA GLU A 123 -34.80 -24.21 3.66
C GLU A 123 -35.62 -23.41 4.70
N LYS A 124 -35.43 -23.67 5.99
CA LYS A 124 -36.19 -22.93 7.01
C LYS A 124 -35.52 -21.62 7.34
N VAL A 125 -36.23 -20.55 7.14
CA VAL A 125 -35.87 -19.21 7.57
C VAL A 125 -36.31 -18.99 9.02
N SER A 126 -35.42 -18.43 9.86
CA SER A 126 -35.75 -18.12 11.26
C SER A 126 -36.85 -17.04 11.36
N GLU A 127 -37.62 -17.03 12.45
CA GLU A 127 -38.59 -15.95 12.70
C GLU A 127 -37.93 -14.57 12.78
N TYR A 128 -36.68 -14.51 13.22
CA TYR A 128 -35.88 -13.28 13.19
C TYR A 128 -35.63 -12.80 11.74
N ALA A 129 -35.20 -13.68 10.85
CA ALA A 129 -34.97 -13.33 9.45
C ALA A 129 -36.27 -12.90 8.76
N LYS A 130 -37.37 -13.58 9.02
CA LYS A 130 -38.71 -13.16 8.53
C LYS A 130 -39.16 -11.79 9.02
N ARG A 131 -38.72 -11.41 10.24
CA ARG A 131 -38.99 -10.06 10.76
C ARG A 131 -38.14 -9.02 10.06
N LEU A 132 -36.85 -9.35 9.78
CA LEU A 132 -35.94 -8.47 9.02
C LEU A 132 -36.45 -8.22 7.60
N GLU A 133 -36.93 -9.25 6.92
CA GLU A 133 -37.51 -9.14 5.56
C GLU A 133 -38.74 -8.21 5.51
N LYS A 134 -39.47 -8.07 6.63
CA LYS A 134 -40.64 -7.19 6.73
C LYS A 134 -40.30 -5.74 7.04
N ILE A 135 -39.05 -5.45 7.39
CA ILE A 135 -38.62 -4.07 7.61
C ILE A 135 -38.55 -3.40 6.24
N PRO A 136 -39.29 -2.30 6.01
CA PRO A 136 -39.22 -1.60 4.74
C PRO A 136 -37.80 -1.13 4.49
N SER A 137 -37.19 -1.57 3.40
CA SER A 137 -35.94 -0.97 2.95
C SER A 137 -36.22 0.48 2.57
N GLY A 138 -35.61 1.42 3.27
CA GLY A 138 -35.64 2.83 2.88
C GLY A 138 -35.17 2.98 1.43
N LYS A 139 -35.74 3.93 0.71
CA LYS A 139 -35.19 4.32 -0.60
C LYS A 139 -33.79 4.89 -0.35
N ILE A 140 -32.78 4.22 -0.87
CA ILE A 140 -31.43 4.75 -0.87
C ILE A 140 -31.41 5.87 -1.92
N SER A 141 -31.23 7.10 -1.48
CA SER A 141 -30.86 8.20 -2.38
C SER A 141 -29.36 8.06 -2.65
N ILE A 142 -29.02 7.94 -3.91
CA ILE A 142 -27.60 7.95 -4.31
C ILE A 142 -27.24 9.40 -4.60
N ASP A 143 -26.34 9.96 -3.79
CA ASP A 143 -25.73 11.24 -4.09
C ASP A 143 -24.54 10.99 -5.02
N TYR A 144 -24.68 11.44 -6.27
CA TYR A 144 -23.61 11.40 -7.24
C TYR A 144 -22.66 12.56 -7.01
N LEU A 145 -21.35 12.30 -7.12
CA LEU A 145 -20.35 13.36 -7.13
C LEU A 145 -20.58 14.28 -8.33
N ASP A 146 -20.64 15.57 -8.06
CA ASP A 146 -20.67 16.63 -9.06
C ASP A 146 -19.26 17.26 -9.09
N PHE A 147 -18.45 16.87 -10.06
CA PHE A 147 -17.05 17.28 -10.12
C PHE A 147 -16.87 18.80 -10.20
N ASP A 148 -17.85 19.53 -10.75
CA ASP A 148 -17.79 20.98 -10.85
C ASP A 148 -18.05 21.67 -9.49
N LYS A 149 -18.74 20.99 -8.56
CA LYS A 149 -19.05 21.52 -7.23
C LYS A 149 -18.22 20.92 -6.11
N ASP A 150 -17.91 19.62 -6.24
CA ASP A 150 -17.31 18.85 -5.16
C ASP A 150 -15.78 18.83 -5.23
N THR A 151 -15.18 19.32 -6.33
CA THR A 151 -13.72 19.34 -6.55
C THR A 151 -13.28 20.69 -7.12
N GLU A 152 -12.27 21.28 -6.51
CA GLU A 152 -11.62 22.47 -7.07
C GLU A 152 -10.54 22.05 -8.07
N TYR A 153 -10.70 22.45 -9.31
CA TYR A 153 -9.77 22.16 -10.41
C TYR A 153 -8.98 23.39 -10.85
N GLU A 154 -7.71 23.20 -11.21
CA GLU A 154 -6.86 24.23 -11.85
C GLU A 154 -5.79 23.56 -12.71
N GLU A 155 -5.60 24.01 -13.95
CA GLU A 155 -4.45 23.67 -14.76
C GLU A 155 -3.26 24.56 -14.38
N LEU A 156 -2.19 23.98 -13.83
CA LEU A 156 -1.06 24.75 -13.29
C LEU A 156 -0.07 25.18 -14.36
N ILE A 157 0.15 24.35 -15.36
CA ILE A 157 0.83 24.56 -16.64
C ILE A 157 0.17 23.61 -17.64
N ASP A 158 0.45 23.77 -18.93
CA ASP A 158 -0.07 22.88 -19.98
C ASP A 158 0.16 21.40 -19.64
N ASN A 159 -0.91 20.60 -19.64
CA ASN A 159 -0.89 19.18 -19.30
C ASN A 159 -0.51 18.86 -17.84
N PHE A 160 -0.69 19.81 -16.90
CA PHE A 160 -0.50 19.55 -15.49
C PHE A 160 -1.74 19.98 -14.69
N HIS A 161 -2.58 19.04 -14.37
CA HIS A 161 -3.91 19.20 -13.78
C HIS A 161 -3.85 19.03 -12.26
N PHE A 162 -4.46 19.95 -11.53
CA PHE A 162 -4.49 19.96 -10.08
C PHE A 162 -5.93 19.96 -9.57
N TYR A 163 -6.23 18.98 -8.72
CA TYR A 163 -7.53 18.80 -8.08
C TYR A 163 -7.36 18.89 -6.57
N HIS A 164 -8.16 19.71 -5.92
CA HIS A 164 -8.11 19.95 -4.50
C HIS A 164 -9.45 19.70 -3.84
N ASN A 165 -9.45 18.87 -2.79
CA ASN A 165 -10.60 18.60 -1.95
C ASN A 165 -10.24 18.75 -0.47
N SER A 166 -11.16 19.30 0.32
CA SER A 166 -11.01 19.34 1.76
C SER A 166 -11.34 17.99 2.39
N ASN A 167 -10.55 17.56 3.38
CA ASN A 167 -10.89 16.39 4.21
C ASN A 167 -11.70 16.85 5.43
N PRO A 168 -13.00 16.51 5.53
CA PRO A 168 -13.83 16.92 6.65
C PRO A 168 -13.75 15.96 7.86
N ILE A 169 -12.99 14.87 7.76
CA ILE A 169 -13.04 13.76 8.72
C ILE A 169 -11.90 13.86 9.73
N ASN A 170 -10.69 14.08 9.25
CA ASN A 170 -9.48 14.10 10.09
C ASN A 170 -8.38 14.98 9.48
N SER A 171 -7.21 15.03 10.11
CA SER A 171 -6.04 15.78 9.66
C SER A 171 -5.02 14.92 8.89
N ILE A 172 -5.50 13.96 8.13
CA ILE A 172 -4.68 13.12 7.26
C ILE A 172 -4.86 13.61 5.82
N PHE A 173 -3.75 13.93 5.16
CA PHE A 173 -3.79 14.21 3.74
C PHE A 173 -3.47 12.98 2.90
N SER A 174 -4.01 12.96 1.71
CA SER A 174 -3.66 12.07 0.61
C SER A 174 -3.36 12.90 -0.62
N LEU A 175 -2.22 12.67 -1.26
CA LEU A 175 -1.86 13.25 -2.54
C LEU A 175 -1.48 12.14 -3.50
N SER A 176 -2.22 12.02 -4.62
CA SER A 176 -1.87 11.14 -5.74
C SER A 176 -1.29 12.00 -6.86
N LEU A 177 -0.12 11.61 -7.33
CA LEU A 177 0.54 12.18 -8.50
C LEU A 177 0.50 11.12 -9.60
N GLU A 178 -0.26 11.35 -10.68
CA GLU A 178 -0.53 10.39 -11.73
C GLU A 178 0.00 10.87 -13.07
N TRP A 179 0.96 10.19 -13.62
CA TRP A 179 1.45 10.41 -14.98
C TRP A 179 0.61 9.58 -15.96
N GLY A 180 0.12 10.18 -17.01
CA GLY A 180 -0.79 9.61 -18.00
C GLY A 180 -0.13 8.57 -18.91
N ILE A 181 0.66 7.70 -18.34
CA ILE A 181 1.28 6.55 -18.99
C ILE A 181 1.32 5.38 -18.01
N GLY A 182 0.82 4.24 -18.43
CA GLY A 182 0.77 3.04 -17.62
C GLY A 182 1.26 1.78 -18.33
N ASN A 183 0.91 0.65 -17.74
CA ASN A 183 1.40 -0.65 -18.18
C ASN A 183 0.85 -1.09 -19.53
N ASN A 184 -0.32 -0.55 -19.95
CA ASN A 184 -0.91 -0.83 -21.25
C ASN A 184 -0.05 -0.25 -22.39
N GLU A 185 0.47 0.95 -22.22
CA GLU A 185 1.35 1.60 -23.20
C GLU A 185 2.82 1.14 -23.03
N ASN A 186 3.28 0.98 -21.82
CA ASN A 186 4.67 0.59 -21.52
C ASN A 186 4.75 -0.46 -20.40
N ASN A 187 4.75 -1.71 -20.78
CA ASN A 187 4.75 -2.86 -19.88
C ASN A 187 6.02 -3.03 -19.01
N LYS A 188 7.01 -2.13 -19.11
CA LYS A 188 8.20 -2.10 -18.23
C LYS A 188 8.00 -1.18 -17.03
N LEU A 189 6.97 -0.32 -17.05
CA LEU A 189 6.69 0.62 -15.95
C LEU A 189 6.37 -0.07 -14.63
N SER A 190 5.73 -1.24 -14.66
CA SER A 190 5.52 -2.02 -13.44
C SER A 190 6.82 -2.42 -12.73
N TYR A 191 7.85 -2.78 -13.49
CA TYR A 191 9.19 -3.07 -12.95
C TYR A 191 9.91 -1.81 -12.48
N ALA A 192 9.72 -0.70 -13.21
CA ALA A 192 10.30 0.59 -12.86
C ALA A 192 9.71 1.12 -11.55
N ALA A 193 8.38 1.10 -11.39
CA ALA A 193 7.69 1.49 -10.16
C ALA A 193 8.10 0.61 -8.96
N GLN A 194 8.16 -0.72 -9.14
CA GLN A 194 8.62 -1.63 -8.11
C GLN A 194 10.08 -1.35 -7.71
N LEU A 195 10.97 -1.10 -8.65
CA LEU A 195 12.36 -0.73 -8.33
C LEU A 195 12.41 0.63 -7.63
N GLY A 196 11.66 1.62 -8.11
CA GLY A 196 11.54 2.95 -7.50
C GLY A 196 11.14 2.88 -6.03
N GLY A 197 10.20 2.00 -5.67
CA GLY A 197 9.78 1.73 -4.30
C GLY A 197 10.81 0.98 -3.43
N MET A 198 11.97 0.62 -3.96
CA MET A 198 13.02 -0.12 -3.24
C MET A 198 14.35 0.61 -3.13
N ILE A 199 14.53 1.70 -3.85
CA ILE A 199 15.80 2.44 -3.93
C ILE A 199 15.70 3.81 -3.29
N GLY A 200 16.82 4.46 -3.12
CA GLY A 200 16.90 5.80 -2.56
C GLY A 200 17.11 6.89 -3.59
N SER A 201 17.62 8.00 -3.14
CA SER A 201 17.95 9.19 -3.92
C SER A 201 19.44 9.52 -3.82
N GLU A 202 19.85 10.65 -4.36
CA GLU A 202 21.21 11.15 -4.13
C GLU A 202 21.49 11.44 -2.66
N LYS A 203 20.50 11.98 -1.93
CA LYS A 203 20.64 12.40 -0.54
C LYS A 203 20.53 11.22 0.43
N PHE A 204 19.52 10.37 0.27
CA PHE A 204 19.19 9.30 1.19
C PHE A 204 19.25 7.92 0.51
N ASN A 205 19.80 6.91 1.18
CA ASN A 205 19.54 5.53 0.78
C ASN A 205 18.08 5.16 1.11
N PHE A 206 17.63 4.00 0.67
CA PHE A 206 16.22 3.57 0.85
C PHE A 206 15.79 3.57 2.32
N ASN A 207 16.62 3.03 3.21
CA ASN A 207 16.27 2.94 4.63
C ASN A 207 16.23 4.31 5.28
N GLU A 208 17.23 5.14 5.04
CA GLU A 208 17.29 6.54 5.50
C GLU A 208 16.06 7.33 5.02
N PHE A 209 15.67 7.18 3.75
CA PHE A 209 14.47 7.84 3.23
C PHE A 209 13.19 7.39 3.95
N LYS A 210 13.04 6.07 4.16
CA LYS A 210 11.90 5.52 4.91
C LYS A 210 11.91 5.96 6.38
N GLU A 211 13.06 6.05 7.01
CA GLU A 211 13.22 6.57 8.39
C GLU A 211 12.79 8.04 8.49
N GLU A 212 13.23 8.89 7.55
CA GLU A 212 12.82 10.30 7.53
C GLU A 212 11.31 10.47 7.33
N LEU A 213 10.68 9.69 6.45
CA LEU A 213 9.24 9.67 6.30
C LEU A 213 8.53 9.17 7.57
N GLN A 214 9.06 8.12 8.18
CA GLN A 214 8.48 7.53 9.39
C GLN A 214 8.49 8.49 10.58
N LYS A 215 9.54 9.32 10.75
CA LYS A 215 9.62 10.36 11.79
C LYS A 215 8.44 11.31 11.78
N ILE A 216 7.86 11.57 10.61
CA ILE A 216 6.71 12.47 10.41
C ILE A 216 5.41 11.71 10.11
N GLY A 217 5.40 10.38 10.26
CA GLY A 217 4.23 9.53 10.00
C GLY A 217 3.79 9.52 8.53
N ALA A 218 4.68 9.84 7.59
CA ALA A 218 4.37 9.92 6.17
C ALA A 218 4.72 8.65 5.41
N THR A 219 4.08 8.46 4.25
CA THR A 219 4.41 7.42 3.26
C THR A 219 4.53 8.04 1.87
N VAL A 220 5.44 7.48 1.08
CA VAL A 220 5.62 7.78 -0.36
C VAL A 220 5.82 6.45 -1.06
N ASP A 221 4.88 6.10 -1.91
CA ASP A 221 4.86 4.81 -2.58
C ASP A 221 4.59 4.96 -4.07
N PHE A 222 5.39 4.27 -4.90
CA PHE A 222 5.13 4.17 -6.33
C PHE A 222 3.95 3.24 -6.59
N PHE A 223 3.13 3.60 -7.55
CA PHE A 223 2.13 2.69 -8.11
C PHE A 223 2.24 2.64 -9.64
N ASN A 224 1.68 1.60 -10.20
CA ASN A 224 1.50 1.44 -11.65
C ASN A 224 0.18 0.72 -11.91
N SER A 225 -0.57 1.23 -12.85
CA SER A 225 -1.84 0.66 -13.32
C SER A 225 -1.81 0.47 -14.85
N GLY A 226 -2.95 0.12 -15.44
CA GLY A 226 -3.08 0.01 -16.89
C GLY A 226 -2.70 1.31 -17.61
N ASN A 227 -3.26 2.43 -17.19
CA ASN A 227 -3.11 3.73 -17.89
C ASN A 227 -2.23 4.74 -17.16
N TYR A 228 -1.92 4.53 -15.88
CA TYR A 228 -1.21 5.52 -15.05
C TYR A 228 -0.05 4.89 -14.30
N THR A 229 0.99 5.68 -14.12
CA THR A 229 2.09 5.40 -13.18
C THR A 229 2.26 6.63 -12.31
N GLY A 230 2.63 6.47 -11.05
CA GLY A 230 2.74 7.65 -10.21
C GLY A 230 3.21 7.39 -8.78
N LEU A 231 2.92 8.37 -7.93
CA LEU A 231 3.21 8.35 -6.51
C LEU A 231 1.94 8.56 -5.69
N ASN A 232 1.75 7.73 -4.67
CA ASN A 232 0.82 7.97 -3.59
C ASN A 232 1.58 8.49 -2.38
N ILE A 233 1.20 9.67 -1.90
CA ILE A 233 1.82 10.34 -0.76
C ILE A 233 0.74 10.54 0.29
N ARG A 234 1.01 10.11 1.53
CA ARG A 234 0.04 10.21 2.62
C ARG A 234 0.74 10.56 3.93
N GLY A 235 0.09 11.36 4.76
CA GLY A 235 0.66 11.76 6.05
C GLY A 235 -0.26 12.69 6.82
N PHE A 236 0.22 13.22 7.94
CA PHE A 236 -0.48 14.27 8.69
C PHE A 236 -0.35 15.63 8.02
N ASP A 237 -1.43 16.40 7.92
CA ASP A 237 -1.43 17.75 7.34
C ASP A 237 -0.39 18.68 8.01
N LYS A 238 -0.18 18.57 9.32
CA LYS A 238 0.83 19.35 10.03
C LYS A 238 2.27 19.12 9.54
N TYR A 239 2.53 18.01 8.84
CA TYR A 239 3.83 17.69 8.24
C TYR A 239 3.77 17.70 6.71
N PHE A 240 2.74 18.30 6.12
CA PHE A 240 2.54 18.32 4.67
C PHE A 240 3.75 18.90 3.94
N ASP A 241 4.23 20.08 4.35
CA ASP A 241 5.40 20.74 3.74
C ASP A 241 6.64 19.85 3.74
N GLN A 242 6.93 19.22 4.88
CA GLN A 242 8.10 18.35 5.02
C GLN A 242 7.97 17.12 4.14
N THR A 243 6.78 16.52 4.11
CA THR A 243 6.50 15.32 3.31
C THR A 243 6.64 15.60 1.82
N ILE A 244 6.06 16.70 1.34
CA ILE A 244 6.10 17.06 -0.09
C ILE A 244 7.51 17.45 -0.53
N ASN A 245 8.29 18.15 0.32
CA ASN A 245 9.67 18.44 0.01
C ASN A 245 10.53 17.16 -0.05
N LEU A 246 10.36 16.22 0.89
CA LEU A 246 11.06 14.93 0.86
C LEU A 246 10.69 14.11 -0.39
N ALA A 247 9.41 14.04 -0.75
CA ALA A 247 8.94 13.32 -1.93
C ALA A 247 9.45 13.96 -3.24
N GLY A 248 9.43 15.29 -3.33
CA GLY A 248 9.93 16.03 -4.49
C GLY A 248 11.45 15.87 -4.66
N ASP A 249 12.22 16.03 -3.59
CA ASP A 249 13.67 15.80 -3.62
C ASP A 249 14.00 14.37 -4.02
N PHE A 250 13.27 13.39 -3.48
CA PHE A 250 13.42 11.99 -3.84
C PHE A 250 13.16 11.76 -5.33
N LEU A 251 12.04 12.25 -5.87
CA LEU A 251 11.67 12.05 -7.27
C LEU A 251 12.69 12.69 -8.24
N LYS A 252 13.14 13.92 -7.93
CA LYS A 252 14.13 14.65 -8.74
C LYS A 252 15.49 14.00 -8.76
N THR A 253 15.88 13.33 -7.67
CA THR A 253 17.23 12.82 -7.46
C THR A 253 17.28 11.30 -7.26
N ILE A 254 16.22 10.59 -7.67
CA ILE A 254 16.13 9.13 -7.59
C ILE A 254 17.35 8.49 -8.26
N LYS A 255 18.02 7.59 -7.55
CA LYS A 255 19.29 7.03 -8.00
C LYS A 255 19.54 5.64 -7.47
N VAL A 256 20.07 4.78 -8.33
CA VAL A 256 20.56 3.45 -7.95
C VAL A 256 21.94 3.55 -7.35
N ARG A 257 22.10 3.06 -6.14
CA ARG A 257 23.39 2.93 -5.44
C ARG A 257 23.99 1.54 -5.63
N LYS A 258 25.24 1.35 -5.21
CA LYS A 258 25.93 0.04 -5.33
C LYS A 258 25.18 -1.08 -4.58
N GLU A 259 24.66 -0.78 -3.40
CA GLU A 259 23.85 -1.69 -2.58
C GLU A 259 22.53 -2.09 -3.24
N ASP A 260 21.95 -1.21 -4.06
CA ASP A 260 20.65 -1.44 -4.71
C ASP A 260 20.72 -2.43 -5.88
N LYS A 261 21.91 -2.69 -6.43
CA LYS A 261 22.11 -3.69 -7.50
C LYS A 261 21.56 -5.08 -7.12
N LYS A 262 21.65 -5.44 -5.84
CA LYS A 262 21.07 -6.70 -5.33
C LYS A 262 19.54 -6.68 -5.34
N LYS A 263 18.93 -5.51 -5.20
CA LYS A 263 17.47 -5.34 -5.20
C LYS A 263 16.88 -5.63 -6.58
N LEU A 264 17.46 -5.08 -7.64
CA LEU A 264 17.06 -5.41 -9.01
C LEU A 264 17.20 -6.91 -9.30
N LYS A 265 18.30 -7.53 -8.90
CA LYS A 265 18.48 -8.98 -9.06
C LYS A 265 17.39 -9.78 -8.35
N LYS A 266 17.00 -9.39 -7.13
CA LYS A 266 15.90 -10.03 -6.38
C LYS A 266 14.55 -9.83 -7.07
N LEU A 267 14.27 -8.62 -7.56
CA LEU A 267 13.06 -8.28 -8.31
C LEU A 267 12.92 -9.17 -9.56
N ILE A 268 13.97 -9.25 -10.37
CA ILE A 268 14.00 -10.09 -11.57
C ILE A 268 13.80 -11.57 -11.21
N GLN A 269 14.53 -12.07 -10.21
CA GLN A 269 14.40 -13.47 -9.78
C GLN A 269 13.01 -13.77 -9.23
N GLY A 270 12.43 -12.86 -8.44
CA GLY A 270 11.07 -12.97 -7.91
C GLY A 270 10.06 -13.11 -9.03
N SER A 271 10.07 -12.20 -10.00
CA SER A 271 9.18 -12.22 -11.16
C SER A 271 9.28 -13.52 -11.99
N ILE A 272 10.51 -14.03 -12.18
CA ILE A 272 10.70 -15.29 -12.91
C ILE A 272 10.14 -16.49 -12.14
N ILE A 273 10.31 -16.50 -10.82
CA ILE A 273 9.79 -17.56 -9.96
C ILE A 273 8.26 -17.51 -9.94
N GLU A 274 7.67 -16.34 -9.76
CA GLU A 274 6.23 -16.11 -9.78
C GLU A 274 5.60 -16.67 -11.06
N ARG A 275 6.12 -16.31 -12.23
CA ARG A 275 5.65 -16.84 -13.52
C ARG A 275 5.73 -18.35 -13.64
N LYS A 276 6.74 -18.96 -13.02
CA LYS A 276 6.89 -20.42 -13.00
C LYS A 276 5.79 -21.09 -12.15
N PHE A 277 5.35 -20.41 -11.08
CA PHE A 277 4.27 -20.91 -10.23
C PHE A 277 2.89 -20.64 -10.83
N GLU A 278 2.67 -19.46 -11.44
CA GLU A 278 1.42 -19.14 -12.15
C GLU A 278 0.97 -20.26 -13.11
N GLY A 279 1.90 -20.83 -13.86
CA GLY A 279 1.60 -21.94 -14.77
C GLY A 279 1.08 -23.23 -14.09
N ARG A 280 1.13 -23.30 -12.75
CA ARG A 280 0.66 -24.44 -11.96
C ARG A 280 -0.65 -24.14 -11.22
N GLU A 281 -1.03 -22.88 -11.09
CA GLU A 281 -2.23 -22.45 -10.38
C GLU A 281 -3.43 -22.38 -11.31
N THR A 282 -4.54 -22.96 -10.86
CA THR A 282 -5.79 -22.98 -11.64
C THR A 282 -6.40 -21.58 -11.73
N SER A 283 -6.31 -20.78 -10.66
CA SER A 283 -6.76 -19.38 -10.64
C SER A 283 -6.05 -18.53 -11.68
N ALA A 284 -4.71 -18.59 -11.72
CA ALA A 284 -3.92 -17.83 -12.68
C ALA A 284 -4.24 -18.21 -14.15
N LYS A 285 -4.53 -19.50 -14.41
CA LYS A 285 -5.00 -19.93 -15.74
C LYS A 285 -6.38 -19.38 -16.07
N SER A 286 -7.30 -19.38 -15.08
CA SER A 286 -8.63 -18.82 -15.25
C SER A 286 -8.57 -17.33 -15.56
N ASP A 287 -7.71 -16.60 -14.84
CA ASP A 287 -7.54 -15.15 -15.04
C ASP A 287 -6.90 -14.85 -16.40
N ALA A 288 -5.90 -15.63 -16.84
CA ALA A 288 -5.33 -15.50 -18.17
C ALA A 288 -6.35 -15.78 -19.29
N LEU A 289 -7.26 -16.74 -19.08
CA LEU A 289 -8.35 -17.02 -20.06
C LEU A 289 -9.39 -15.89 -20.09
N LYS A 290 -9.75 -15.31 -18.94
CA LYS A 290 -10.64 -14.15 -18.89
C LYS A 290 -10.03 -12.94 -19.59
N GLU A 291 -8.77 -12.65 -19.29
CA GLU A 291 -8.00 -11.59 -19.94
C GLU A 291 -7.97 -11.78 -21.46
N TYR A 292 -7.70 -13.00 -21.93
CA TYR A 292 -7.70 -13.31 -23.35
C TYR A 292 -9.10 -13.19 -23.97
N ALA A 293 -10.15 -13.63 -23.27
CA ALA A 293 -11.52 -13.53 -23.76
C ALA A 293 -11.99 -12.08 -23.93
N ILE A 294 -11.47 -11.14 -23.11
CA ILE A 294 -11.82 -9.72 -23.17
C ILE A 294 -10.93 -8.97 -24.17
N TRP A 295 -9.63 -9.20 -24.15
CA TRP A 295 -8.62 -8.39 -24.83
C TRP A 295 -7.91 -9.10 -25.98
N GLY A 296 -8.19 -10.39 -26.22
CA GLY A 296 -7.55 -11.20 -27.25
C GLY A 296 -6.02 -11.23 -27.10
N GLU A 297 -5.32 -11.01 -28.19
CA GLU A 297 -3.85 -10.96 -28.21
C GLU A 297 -3.25 -9.76 -27.48
N GLN A 298 -4.05 -8.74 -27.19
CA GLN A 298 -3.71 -7.55 -26.42
C GLN A 298 -3.76 -7.77 -24.90
N SER A 299 -4.15 -8.97 -24.45
CA SER A 299 -4.25 -9.26 -23.02
C SER A 299 -2.94 -8.99 -22.30
N ALA A 300 -3.04 -8.42 -21.09
CA ALA A 300 -1.87 -8.11 -20.24
C ALA A 300 -1.01 -9.36 -19.97
N TYR A 301 -1.62 -10.55 -19.98
CA TYR A 301 -0.91 -11.81 -19.84
C TYR A 301 0.04 -12.10 -21.01
N LEU A 302 -0.37 -11.83 -22.26
CA LEU A 302 0.43 -12.09 -23.45
C LEU A 302 1.43 -10.96 -23.73
N THR A 303 1.03 -9.71 -23.51
CA THR A 303 1.85 -8.53 -23.81
C THR A 303 2.93 -8.23 -22.78
N ARG A 304 2.89 -8.86 -21.59
CA ARG A 304 3.91 -8.68 -20.54
C ARG A 304 5.33 -9.01 -21.04
N PRO A 305 6.39 -8.33 -20.54
CA PRO A 305 7.76 -8.60 -20.96
C PRO A 305 8.14 -10.07 -20.81
N THR A 306 8.76 -10.64 -21.80
CA THR A 306 9.25 -12.04 -21.74
C THR A 306 10.32 -12.22 -20.65
N VAL A 307 10.54 -13.44 -20.19
CA VAL A 307 11.61 -13.77 -19.21
C VAL A 307 12.99 -13.34 -19.73
N LYS A 308 13.20 -13.37 -21.06
CA LYS A 308 14.44 -12.94 -21.69
C LYS A 308 14.63 -11.41 -21.60
N GLU A 309 13.57 -10.65 -21.79
CA GLU A 309 13.57 -9.19 -21.66
C GLU A 309 13.75 -8.80 -20.19
N VAL A 310 13.00 -9.41 -19.26
CA VAL A 310 13.14 -9.15 -17.83
C VAL A 310 14.57 -9.36 -17.34
N LYS A 311 15.24 -10.42 -17.80
CA LYS A 311 16.65 -10.69 -17.45
C LYS A 311 17.63 -9.64 -17.97
N LYS A 312 17.28 -8.91 -19.02
CA LYS A 312 18.12 -7.87 -19.62
C LYS A 312 17.89 -6.47 -19.02
N MET A 313 16.86 -6.30 -18.20
CA MET A 313 16.57 -5.01 -17.57
C MET A 313 17.74 -4.58 -16.66
N SER A 314 18.21 -3.36 -16.86
CA SER A 314 19.16 -2.72 -15.95
C SER A 314 18.45 -1.74 -15.02
N SER A 315 19.08 -1.43 -13.89
CA SER A 315 18.52 -0.44 -12.96
C SER A 315 18.45 0.95 -13.61
N GLU A 316 19.44 1.30 -14.40
CA GLU A 316 19.50 2.57 -15.12
C GLU A 316 18.37 2.68 -16.15
N PHE A 317 18.12 1.61 -16.92
CA PHE A 317 16.99 1.53 -17.84
C PHE A 317 15.68 1.78 -17.12
N LEU A 318 15.43 1.11 -15.98
CA LEU A 318 14.18 1.24 -15.23
C LEU A 318 14.01 2.64 -14.62
N ILE A 319 15.08 3.27 -14.14
CA ILE A 319 15.00 4.66 -13.64
C ILE A 319 14.68 5.64 -14.78
N ASN A 320 15.22 5.42 -15.97
CA ASN A 320 14.88 6.25 -17.12
C ASN A 320 13.40 6.10 -17.51
N GLN A 321 12.79 4.91 -17.34
CA GLN A 321 11.33 4.75 -17.55
C GLN A 321 10.51 5.63 -16.57
N ILE A 322 10.94 5.78 -15.31
CA ILE A 322 10.29 6.69 -14.36
C ILE A 322 10.47 8.15 -14.81
N LYS A 323 11.68 8.53 -15.22
CA LYS A 323 11.96 9.91 -15.70
C LYS A 323 11.16 10.25 -16.95
N ASP A 324 11.03 9.31 -17.87
CA ASP A 324 10.24 9.47 -19.09
C ASP A 324 8.74 9.61 -18.74
N ALA A 325 8.24 8.84 -17.77
CA ALA A 325 6.85 8.94 -17.30
C ALA A 325 6.53 10.30 -16.67
N VAL A 326 7.44 10.87 -15.90
CA VAL A 326 7.32 12.23 -15.32
C VAL A 326 7.16 13.32 -16.37
N GLY A 327 7.59 13.08 -17.61
CA GLY A 327 7.45 14.00 -18.75
C GLY A 327 6.11 13.92 -19.49
N VAL A 328 5.13 13.18 -18.97
CA VAL A 328 3.79 13.01 -19.55
C VAL A 328 2.77 13.85 -18.80
N GLU A 329 1.65 14.18 -19.45
CA GLU A 329 0.47 14.78 -18.81
C GLU A 329 0.27 14.22 -17.38
N THR A 330 0.11 15.13 -16.45
CA THR A 330 0.13 14.79 -15.01
C THR A 330 -1.13 15.26 -14.32
N ASN A 331 -1.77 14.37 -13.57
CA ASN A 331 -2.86 14.71 -12.67
C ASN A 331 -2.36 14.67 -11.22
N VAL A 332 -2.70 15.68 -10.43
CA VAL A 332 -2.45 15.72 -8.98
C VAL A 332 -3.77 15.84 -8.27
N PHE A 333 -4.10 14.83 -7.48
CA PHE A 333 -5.29 14.81 -6.62
C PHE A 333 -4.85 15.00 -5.18
N TYR A 334 -5.37 16.04 -4.54
CA TYR A 334 -5.13 16.29 -3.13
C TYR A 334 -6.44 16.23 -2.35
N THR A 335 -6.39 15.58 -1.20
CA THR A 335 -7.44 15.62 -0.18
C THR A 335 -6.78 15.79 1.19
N GLY A 336 -7.16 16.82 1.94
CA GLY A 336 -6.58 17.14 3.24
C GLY A 336 -7.13 18.43 3.81
N THR A 337 -6.53 18.94 4.89
CA THR A 337 -6.96 20.19 5.53
C THR A 337 -6.07 21.39 5.16
N THR A 338 -4.97 21.17 4.41
CA THR A 338 -4.09 22.24 3.97
C THR A 338 -4.76 23.06 2.87
N SER A 339 -4.62 24.39 2.90
CA SER A 339 -5.26 25.29 1.94
C SER A 339 -4.78 25.04 0.51
N LYS A 340 -5.68 25.21 -0.46
CA LYS A 340 -5.40 25.08 -1.90
C LYS A 340 -4.14 25.82 -2.33
N GLU A 341 -3.97 27.07 -1.89
CA GLU A 341 -2.84 27.90 -2.28
C GLU A 341 -1.51 27.35 -1.77
N THR A 342 -1.48 26.83 -0.54
CA THR A 342 -0.29 26.21 0.03
C THR A 342 0.05 24.91 -0.72
N VAL A 343 -0.94 24.05 -0.95
CA VAL A 343 -0.76 22.80 -1.69
C VAL A 343 -0.25 23.09 -3.10
N LYS A 344 -0.90 24.01 -3.81
CA LYS A 344 -0.52 24.44 -5.16
C LYS A 344 0.93 24.92 -5.23
N ALA A 345 1.34 25.78 -4.29
CA ALA A 345 2.71 26.30 -4.25
C ALA A 345 3.74 25.19 -4.07
N LEU A 346 3.48 24.22 -3.17
CA LEU A 346 4.36 23.10 -2.91
C LEU A 346 4.40 22.11 -4.07
N VAL A 347 3.25 21.83 -4.71
CA VAL A 347 3.16 20.99 -5.90
C VAL A 347 3.97 21.60 -7.04
N LYS A 348 3.79 22.89 -7.34
CA LYS A 348 4.56 23.60 -8.36
C LYS A 348 6.07 23.52 -8.10
N LYS A 349 6.50 23.76 -6.89
CA LYS A 349 7.91 23.72 -6.48
C LYS A 349 8.53 22.33 -6.64
N ASN A 350 7.78 21.30 -6.27
CA ASN A 350 8.34 19.98 -6.06
C ASN A 350 8.11 19.00 -7.21
N PHE A 351 7.00 19.09 -7.94
CA PHE A 351 6.60 18.08 -8.92
C PHE A 351 6.54 18.58 -10.36
N ILE A 352 6.55 19.89 -10.62
CA ILE A 352 6.75 20.40 -11.97
C ILE A 352 8.25 20.34 -12.30
N ILE A 353 8.68 19.19 -12.83
CA ILE A 353 10.09 18.91 -13.19
C ILE A 353 10.37 19.35 -14.62
N SER A 354 9.39 19.20 -15.53
CA SER A 354 9.43 19.68 -16.91
C SER A 354 8.33 20.70 -17.16
N LYS A 355 8.61 21.71 -17.98
CA LYS A 355 7.60 22.68 -18.42
C LYS A 355 6.87 22.24 -19.69
N ASN A 356 7.42 21.28 -20.42
CA ASN A 356 6.86 20.74 -21.64
C ASN A 356 6.48 19.30 -21.39
N LEU A 357 5.24 19.07 -20.99
CA LEU A 357 4.70 17.73 -20.83
C LEU A 357 4.09 17.28 -22.17
N ARG A 358 4.37 16.05 -22.57
CA ARG A 358 3.70 15.48 -23.73
C ARG A 358 2.28 15.06 -23.36
N ASP A 359 1.39 15.03 -24.34
CA ASP A 359 0.03 14.54 -24.16
C ASP A 359 0.02 13.08 -23.68
N SER A 360 -0.98 12.75 -22.91
CA SER A 360 -1.28 11.38 -22.48
C SER A 360 -2.01 10.63 -23.58
N ASN A 361 -1.73 9.33 -23.71
CA ASN A 361 -2.55 8.39 -24.46
C ASN A 361 -3.60 7.70 -23.54
N SER A 362 -3.78 8.22 -22.34
CA SER A 362 -4.70 7.64 -21.36
C SER A 362 -6.14 8.16 -21.56
N PRO A 363 -7.18 7.30 -21.47
CA PRO A 363 -7.05 5.86 -21.39
C PRO A 363 -6.47 5.26 -22.67
N TYR A 364 -5.43 4.41 -22.51
CA TYR A 364 -4.84 3.77 -23.68
C TYR A 364 -5.85 2.83 -24.35
N VAL A 365 -6.15 3.09 -25.60
CA VAL A 365 -7.06 2.30 -26.42
C VAL A 365 -6.21 1.44 -27.35
N TRP A 366 -6.45 0.15 -27.34
CA TRP A 366 -5.79 -0.79 -28.24
C TRP A 366 -6.32 -0.60 -29.66
N ASP A 367 -5.43 -0.44 -30.62
CA ASP A 367 -5.76 -0.40 -32.06
C ASP A 367 -6.15 -1.79 -32.59
#